data_c3192996b7342b8e389833a0915b683d
#
_entry.id   c3192996b7342b8e389833a0915b683d
#
_cell.length_a   1.000
_cell.length_b   1.000
_cell.length_c   1.000
_cell.angle_alpha   90.00
_cell.angle_beta   90.00
_cell.angle_gamma   90.00
#
_symmetry.space_group_name_H-M   'P 1'
#
loop_
_entity.id
_entity.type
_entity.pdbx_description
1 polymer ?
#
loop_
_entity_poly.entity_id
_entity_poly.type
_entity_poly.pdbx_seq_one_letter_code
_entity_poly.pdbx_strand_id
1 'polypeptide(L)'
;MAYGSPERLDDVPAYYADIRGGRPIKPERLDELVERYRQLGIEDGSPLNAITEETRASLERELGIPVFTGMRHWTPRIADAVEAELTGGARTIVGLVLAPHYSSMSIGAYRRKLEEAVAGRADMLFVERWGEERGFIELLADRVRGTDRHVVFTAHSLPARILAGGDPYHDELQQTSALVAESAGLRDWSFSYQSESPTGEPWLGPDILDHLGDLHARGVRDVLVCPIGFVADHIEIRWDIDIEAGERADELGLRLDRIEMPNDDTAFVRVLAGIVRRVAQVPSNP
;
A
#
# COMPACT_ATOMS: atom_id res chain seq x y z
N MET A 1 -9.45 1.49 6.10
CA MET A 1 -9.33 2.68 5.21
C MET A 1 -8.35 2.37 4.10
N ALA A 2 -8.62 2.81 2.87
CA ALA A 2 -7.81 2.60 1.69
C ALA A 2 -7.61 3.90 0.89
N TYR A 3 -6.68 3.87 -0.08
CA TYR A 3 -6.41 5.04 -0.92
C TYR A 3 -7.60 5.33 -1.84
N GLY A 4 -8.18 4.27 -2.40
CA GLY A 4 -9.20 4.32 -3.43
C GLY A 4 -8.60 4.39 -4.83
N SER A 5 -9.38 4.07 -5.82
CA SER A 5 -8.99 4.07 -7.23
C SER A 5 -10.21 4.38 -8.10
N PRO A 6 -10.02 4.96 -9.31
CA PRO A 6 -11.14 5.17 -10.23
C PRO A 6 -11.77 3.83 -10.63
N GLU A 7 -13.07 3.81 -10.84
CA GLU A 7 -13.81 2.60 -11.25
C GLU A 7 -13.85 2.44 -12.77
N ARG A 8 -13.66 3.54 -13.50
CA ARG A 8 -13.71 3.57 -14.96
C ARG A 8 -12.66 4.56 -15.48
N LEU A 9 -12.28 4.42 -16.75
CA LEU A 9 -11.35 5.37 -17.40
C LEU A 9 -11.85 6.82 -17.33
N ASP A 10 -13.16 7.04 -17.45
CA ASP A 10 -13.75 8.37 -17.37
C ASP A 10 -13.62 9.03 -15.98
N ASP A 11 -13.36 8.24 -14.95
CA ASP A 11 -13.18 8.72 -13.57
C ASP A 11 -11.74 9.18 -13.27
N VAL A 12 -10.77 8.77 -14.10
CA VAL A 12 -9.34 9.07 -13.90
C VAL A 12 -9.07 10.57 -13.74
N PRO A 13 -9.65 11.47 -14.56
CA PRO A 13 -9.45 12.90 -14.38
C PRO A 13 -9.91 13.43 -13.01
N ALA A 14 -11.10 13.00 -12.56
CA ALA A 14 -11.66 13.42 -11.28
C ALA A 14 -10.83 12.87 -10.10
N TYR A 15 -10.39 11.62 -10.20
CA TYR A 15 -9.52 10.97 -9.22
C TYR A 15 -8.20 11.71 -9.03
N TYR A 16 -7.49 12.02 -10.12
CA TYR A 16 -6.23 12.76 -10.03
C TYR A 16 -6.43 14.22 -9.59
N ALA A 17 -7.56 14.84 -9.94
CA ALA A 17 -7.90 16.16 -9.41
C ALA A 17 -8.05 16.13 -7.87
N ASP A 18 -8.67 15.09 -7.32
CA ASP A 18 -8.82 14.92 -5.86
C ASP A 18 -7.43 14.68 -5.19
N ILE A 19 -6.60 13.80 -5.73
CA ILE A 19 -5.23 13.55 -5.21
C ILE A 19 -4.43 14.85 -5.15
N ARG A 20 -4.56 15.70 -6.14
CA ARG A 20 -3.86 16.97 -6.25
C ARG A 20 -4.50 18.12 -5.45
N GLY A 21 -5.60 17.84 -4.72
CA GLY A 21 -6.33 18.87 -3.98
C GLY A 21 -6.89 19.97 -4.89
N GLY A 22 -7.41 19.59 -6.07
CA GLY A 22 -7.97 20.49 -7.07
C GLY A 22 -6.93 21.25 -7.93
N ARG A 23 -5.63 21.02 -7.72
CA ARG A 23 -4.59 21.68 -8.53
C ARG A 23 -4.59 21.12 -9.96
N PRO A 24 -4.49 21.98 -10.99
CA PRO A 24 -4.51 21.53 -12.38
C PRO A 24 -3.42 20.50 -12.69
N ILE A 25 -3.74 19.55 -13.55
CA ILE A 25 -2.80 18.65 -14.20
C ILE A 25 -2.65 19.04 -15.66
N LYS A 26 -1.46 18.92 -16.22
CA LYS A 26 -1.24 19.17 -17.65
C LYS A 26 -2.00 18.10 -18.45
N PRO A 27 -2.68 18.48 -19.55
CA PRO A 27 -3.44 17.52 -20.37
C PRO A 27 -2.60 16.32 -20.79
N GLU A 28 -1.37 16.53 -21.26
CA GLU A 28 -0.48 15.47 -21.71
C GLU A 28 -0.19 14.46 -20.61
N ARG A 29 -0.01 14.95 -19.37
CA ARG A 29 0.23 14.05 -18.22
C ARG A 29 -1.03 13.28 -17.83
N LEU A 30 -2.20 13.88 -17.98
CA LEU A 30 -3.47 13.19 -17.73
C LEU A 30 -3.69 12.09 -18.77
N ASP A 31 -3.41 12.38 -20.05
CA ASP A 31 -3.50 11.40 -21.13
C ASP A 31 -2.58 10.20 -20.90
N GLU A 32 -1.33 10.44 -20.46
CA GLU A 32 -0.40 9.37 -20.06
C GLU A 32 -0.98 8.49 -18.93
N LEU A 33 -1.58 9.11 -17.91
CA LEU A 33 -2.17 8.37 -16.81
C LEU A 33 -3.38 7.53 -17.24
N VAL A 34 -4.26 8.08 -18.09
CA VAL A 34 -5.38 7.34 -18.68
C VAL A 34 -4.87 6.18 -19.53
N GLU A 35 -3.79 6.39 -20.30
CA GLU A 35 -3.20 5.35 -21.13
C GLU A 35 -2.62 4.19 -20.30
N ARG A 36 -1.97 4.47 -19.14
CA ARG A 36 -1.51 3.43 -18.21
C ARG A 36 -2.66 2.54 -17.77
N TYR A 37 -3.81 3.11 -17.39
CA TYR A 37 -5.01 2.34 -17.03
C TYR A 37 -5.50 1.49 -18.21
N ARG A 38 -5.50 2.03 -19.43
CA ARG A 38 -5.95 1.32 -20.64
C ARG A 38 -5.01 0.13 -20.98
N GLN A 39 -3.70 0.34 -20.94
CA GLN A 39 -2.72 -0.71 -21.24
C GLN A 39 -2.78 -1.87 -20.23
N LEU A 40 -3.15 -1.60 -18.99
CA LEU A 40 -3.37 -2.63 -17.98
C LEU A 40 -4.71 -3.37 -18.13
N GLY A 41 -5.52 -3.02 -19.16
CA GLY A 41 -6.87 -3.60 -19.34
C GLY A 41 -7.85 -3.23 -18.23
N ILE A 42 -7.62 -2.08 -17.57
CA ILE A 42 -8.44 -1.61 -16.44
C ILE A 42 -9.55 -0.68 -16.96
N GLU A 43 -10.25 -1.08 -18.01
CA GLU A 43 -11.38 -0.31 -18.55
C GLU A 43 -12.57 -0.27 -17.56
N ASP A 44 -12.72 -1.34 -16.78
CA ASP A 44 -13.75 -1.50 -15.74
C ASP A 44 -13.23 -1.16 -14.32
N GLY A 45 -12.10 -0.45 -14.23
CA GLY A 45 -11.53 0.00 -12.97
C GLY A 45 -10.32 -0.81 -12.45
N SER A 46 -9.57 -0.19 -11.53
CA SER A 46 -8.46 -0.83 -10.83
C SER A 46 -8.97 -1.95 -9.91
N PRO A 47 -8.25 -3.06 -9.76
CA PRO A 47 -8.66 -4.13 -8.85
C PRO A 47 -8.69 -3.70 -7.38
N LEU A 48 -8.07 -2.57 -7.04
CA LEU A 48 -7.91 -2.10 -5.66
C LEU A 48 -9.24 -1.98 -4.90
N ASN A 49 -10.27 -1.41 -5.54
CA ASN A 49 -11.56 -1.20 -4.85
C ASN A 49 -12.25 -2.54 -4.57
N ALA A 50 -12.25 -3.47 -5.52
CA ALA A 50 -12.80 -4.81 -5.34
C ALA A 50 -12.04 -5.58 -4.25
N ILE A 51 -10.70 -5.62 -4.31
CA ILE A 51 -9.84 -6.24 -3.30
C ILE A 51 -10.09 -5.63 -1.91
N THR A 52 -10.23 -4.31 -1.84
CA THR A 52 -10.53 -3.61 -0.57
C THR A 52 -11.87 -4.05 0.00
N GLU A 53 -12.90 -4.20 -0.84
CA GLU A 53 -14.23 -4.62 -0.40
C GLU A 53 -14.25 -6.11 0.02
N GLU A 54 -13.55 -6.98 -0.70
CA GLU A 54 -13.38 -8.39 -0.33
C GLU A 54 -12.63 -8.54 1.00
N THR A 55 -11.57 -7.74 1.18
CA THR A 55 -10.83 -7.66 2.46
C THR A 55 -11.74 -7.18 3.59
N ARG A 56 -12.55 -6.13 3.35
CA ARG A 56 -13.53 -5.62 4.32
C ARG A 56 -14.53 -6.69 4.72
N ALA A 57 -15.14 -7.35 3.74
CA ALA A 57 -16.17 -8.38 3.99
C ALA A 57 -15.59 -9.58 4.75
N SER A 58 -14.36 -9.97 4.42
CA SER A 58 -13.65 -11.05 5.11
C SER A 58 -13.27 -10.65 6.54
N LEU A 59 -12.84 -9.42 6.74
CA LEU A 59 -12.50 -8.87 8.06
C LEU A 59 -13.75 -8.76 8.96
N GLU A 60 -14.88 -8.32 8.41
CA GLU A 60 -16.16 -8.27 9.10
C GLU A 60 -16.59 -9.66 9.60
N ARG A 61 -16.50 -10.67 8.72
CA ARG A 61 -16.80 -12.07 9.12
C ARG A 61 -15.85 -12.58 10.20
N GLU A 62 -14.55 -12.29 10.06
CA GLU A 62 -13.53 -12.73 11.02
C GLU A 62 -13.70 -12.06 12.40
N LEU A 63 -14.07 -10.78 12.42
CA LEU A 63 -14.26 -10.01 13.66
C LEU A 63 -15.64 -10.23 14.30
N GLY A 64 -16.66 -10.49 13.52
CA GLY A 64 -18.06 -10.58 13.98
C GLY A 64 -18.66 -9.21 14.38
N ILE A 65 -18.06 -8.12 13.93
CA ILE A 65 -18.55 -6.74 14.12
C ILE A 65 -18.58 -6.03 12.78
N PRO A 66 -19.44 -4.98 12.61
CA PRO A 66 -19.49 -4.21 11.36
C PRO A 66 -18.13 -3.61 10.99
N VAL A 67 -17.78 -3.70 9.71
CA VAL A 67 -16.59 -3.08 9.12
C VAL A 67 -17.00 -2.29 7.89
N PHE A 68 -16.55 -1.04 7.81
CA PHE A 68 -16.88 -0.13 6.71
C PHE A 68 -15.63 0.28 5.94
N THR A 69 -15.78 0.40 4.62
CA THR A 69 -14.73 0.95 3.76
C THR A 69 -14.80 2.48 3.74
N GLY A 70 -13.69 3.14 4.06
CA GLY A 70 -13.52 4.58 3.87
C GLY A 70 -12.29 4.85 3.02
N MET A 71 -12.46 5.51 1.88
CA MET A 71 -11.39 5.82 0.93
C MET A 71 -10.92 7.26 1.06
N ARG A 72 -9.62 7.47 0.88
CA ARG A 72 -9.01 8.79 0.98
C ARG A 72 -9.30 9.66 -0.24
N HIS A 73 -9.25 9.07 -1.42
CA HIS A 73 -9.32 9.78 -2.71
C HIS A 73 -10.45 9.31 -3.63
N TRP A 74 -11.26 8.33 -3.20
CA TRP A 74 -12.40 7.82 -3.95
C TRP A 74 -13.61 7.61 -3.05
N THR A 75 -14.67 7.00 -3.57
CA THR A 75 -15.91 6.69 -2.84
C THR A 75 -15.97 5.20 -2.48
N PRO A 76 -16.57 4.84 -1.32
CA PRO A 76 -17.09 5.72 -0.27
C PRO A 76 -15.98 6.48 0.46
N ARG A 77 -16.22 7.74 0.80
CA ARG A 77 -15.25 8.55 1.54
C ARG A 77 -15.15 8.08 3.00
N ILE A 78 -14.04 8.43 3.67
CA ILE A 78 -13.86 8.17 5.11
C ILE A 78 -15.04 8.78 5.90
N ALA A 79 -15.50 9.97 5.53
CA ALA A 79 -16.65 10.60 6.16
C ALA A 79 -17.96 9.80 5.99
N ASP A 80 -18.19 9.22 4.82
CA ASP A 80 -19.37 8.39 4.54
C ASP A 80 -19.37 7.13 5.42
N ALA A 81 -18.20 6.48 5.56
CA ALA A 81 -18.04 5.31 6.42
C ALA A 81 -18.33 5.66 7.89
N VAL A 82 -17.78 6.78 8.38
CA VAL A 82 -18.03 7.26 9.75
C VAL A 82 -19.51 7.55 9.99
N GLU A 83 -20.21 8.20 9.05
CA GLU A 83 -21.65 8.46 9.18
C GLU A 83 -22.45 7.16 9.23
N ALA A 84 -22.09 6.17 8.44
CA ALA A 84 -22.74 4.85 8.47
C ALA A 84 -22.53 4.15 9.83
N GLU A 85 -21.31 4.17 10.38
CA GLU A 85 -21.00 3.61 11.70
C GLU A 85 -21.77 4.31 12.82
N LEU A 86 -21.78 5.64 12.83
CA LEU A 86 -22.49 6.44 13.84
C LEU A 86 -24.02 6.23 13.76
N THR A 87 -24.56 6.15 12.55
CA THR A 87 -25.98 5.84 12.33
C THR A 87 -26.30 4.43 12.84
N GLY A 88 -25.37 3.49 12.70
CA GLY A 88 -25.45 2.15 13.28
C GLY A 88 -25.32 2.09 14.81
N GLY A 89 -25.07 3.23 15.46
CA GLY A 89 -24.96 3.32 16.93
C GLY A 89 -23.54 3.06 17.47
N ALA A 90 -22.52 3.13 16.63
CA ALA A 90 -21.14 2.96 17.09
C ALA A 90 -20.77 4.05 18.11
N ARG A 91 -20.16 3.64 19.21
CA ARG A 91 -19.61 4.53 20.25
C ARG A 91 -18.10 4.62 20.21
N THR A 92 -17.47 3.63 19.59
CA THR A 92 -16.02 3.57 19.36
C THR A 92 -15.78 3.18 17.92
N ILE A 93 -14.91 3.93 17.25
CA ILE A 93 -14.50 3.70 15.86
C ILE A 93 -13.02 3.37 15.85
N VAL A 94 -12.67 2.24 15.20
CA VAL A 94 -11.27 1.83 15.00
C VAL A 94 -10.85 2.15 13.59
N GLY A 95 -9.92 3.10 13.44
CA GLY A 95 -9.31 3.43 12.15
C GLY A 95 -8.11 2.53 11.86
N LEU A 96 -8.24 1.67 10.86
CA LEU A 96 -7.16 0.84 10.32
C LEU A 96 -6.92 1.19 8.86
N VAL A 97 -5.68 1.54 8.51
CA VAL A 97 -5.28 1.81 7.11
C VAL A 97 -4.63 0.58 6.51
N LEU A 98 -4.99 0.24 5.26
CA LEU A 98 -4.37 -0.84 4.49
C LEU A 98 -3.01 -0.40 3.91
N ALA A 99 -2.18 0.15 4.79
CA ALA A 99 -0.78 0.51 4.55
C ALA A 99 -0.01 0.34 5.87
N PRO A 100 1.06 -0.46 5.89
CA PRO A 100 1.66 -0.92 7.15
C PRO A 100 2.59 0.10 7.82
N HIS A 101 3.16 1.05 7.06
CA HIS A 101 4.23 1.94 7.51
C HIS A 101 3.74 3.38 7.66
N TYR A 102 4.11 4.00 8.76
CA TYR A 102 3.73 5.38 9.02
C TYR A 102 4.50 6.38 8.16
N SER A 103 3.78 7.33 7.62
CA SER A 103 4.29 8.63 7.17
C SER A 103 3.25 9.70 7.47
N SER A 104 3.71 10.89 7.81
CA SER A 104 2.86 12.07 8.01
C SER A 104 2.08 12.44 6.74
N MET A 105 2.63 12.12 5.56
CA MET A 105 2.00 12.34 4.24
C MET A 105 0.98 11.27 3.88
N SER A 106 1.08 10.08 4.46
CA SER A 106 0.19 8.93 4.22
C SER A 106 -0.71 8.71 5.44
N ILE A 107 -0.29 7.89 6.38
CA ILE A 107 -1.09 7.48 7.55
C ILE A 107 -1.56 8.70 8.37
N GLY A 108 -0.69 9.70 8.55
CA GLY A 108 -1.06 10.95 9.21
C GLY A 108 -2.20 11.70 8.51
N ALA A 109 -2.29 11.62 7.18
CA ALA A 109 -3.39 12.24 6.45
C ALA A 109 -4.72 11.45 6.60
N TYR A 110 -4.66 10.10 6.67
CA TYR A 110 -5.85 9.28 6.99
C TYR A 110 -6.36 9.58 8.40
N ARG A 111 -5.46 9.69 9.37
CA ARG A 111 -5.80 10.01 10.75
C ARG A 111 -6.54 11.34 10.83
N ARG A 112 -6.02 12.41 10.23
CA ARG A 112 -6.70 13.71 10.20
C ARG A 112 -8.10 13.64 9.59
N LYS A 113 -8.26 12.97 8.45
CA LYS A 113 -9.59 12.80 7.83
C LYS A 113 -10.57 12.03 8.72
N LEU A 114 -10.09 11.03 9.44
CA LEU A 114 -10.91 10.29 10.40
C LEU A 114 -11.28 11.16 11.60
N GLU A 115 -10.33 11.91 12.19
CA GLU A 115 -10.55 12.84 13.29
C GLU A 115 -11.59 13.90 12.91
N GLU A 116 -11.46 14.49 11.72
CA GLU A 116 -12.41 15.46 11.17
C GLU A 116 -13.81 14.86 11.00
N ALA A 117 -13.89 13.63 10.48
CA ALA A 117 -15.17 12.94 10.27
C ALA A 117 -15.84 12.53 11.58
N VAL A 118 -15.09 12.01 12.54
CA VAL A 118 -15.63 11.63 13.86
C VAL A 118 -16.07 12.84 14.64
N ALA A 119 -15.31 13.93 14.61
CA ALA A 119 -15.62 15.23 15.25
C ALA A 119 -16.06 15.12 16.72
N GLY A 120 -15.50 14.17 17.47
CA GLY A 120 -15.82 13.94 18.88
C GLY A 120 -17.19 13.26 19.14
N ARG A 121 -17.87 12.76 18.09
CA ARG A 121 -19.16 12.07 18.22
C ARG A 121 -19.04 10.62 18.71
N ALA A 122 -17.84 10.06 18.67
CA ALA A 122 -17.51 8.73 19.19
C ALA A 122 -16.07 8.72 19.71
N ASP A 123 -15.71 7.72 20.50
CA ASP A 123 -14.32 7.43 20.83
C ASP A 123 -13.60 6.94 19.58
N MET A 124 -12.37 7.40 19.37
CA MET A 124 -11.55 7.02 18.22
C MET A 124 -10.29 6.30 18.67
N LEU A 125 -10.12 5.09 18.17
CA LEU A 125 -8.88 4.32 18.24
C LEU A 125 -8.25 4.29 16.85
N PHE A 126 -6.94 4.47 16.76
CA PHE A 126 -6.27 4.53 15.46
C PHE A 126 -5.00 3.68 15.45
N VAL A 127 -4.90 2.82 14.44
CA VAL A 127 -3.71 2.00 14.20
C VAL A 127 -2.74 2.79 13.34
N GLU A 128 -1.66 3.29 13.94
CA GLU A 128 -0.70 4.14 13.24
C GLU A 128 0.28 3.36 12.35
N ARG A 129 0.67 2.16 12.79
CA ARG A 129 1.65 1.32 12.11
C ARG A 129 1.43 -0.14 12.47
N TRP A 130 1.77 -1.04 11.56
CA TRP A 130 1.65 -2.47 11.78
C TRP A 130 2.60 -3.29 10.88
N GLY A 131 3.62 -2.66 10.28
CA GLY A 131 4.60 -3.32 9.42
C GLY A 131 5.44 -4.38 10.14
N GLU A 132 5.56 -4.28 11.47
CA GLU A 132 6.31 -5.23 12.30
C GLU A 132 5.41 -6.33 12.92
N GLU A 133 4.12 -6.37 12.56
CA GLU A 133 3.25 -7.43 13.05
C GLU A 133 3.75 -8.81 12.62
N ARG A 134 3.97 -9.68 13.61
CA ARG A 134 4.56 -11.00 13.36
C ARG A 134 3.86 -11.77 12.25
N GLY A 135 2.53 -11.76 12.23
CA GLY A 135 1.77 -12.45 11.19
C GLY A 135 1.97 -11.86 9.80
N PHE A 136 2.20 -10.55 9.69
CA PHE A 136 2.52 -9.88 8.42
C PHE A 136 3.94 -10.22 7.96
N ILE A 137 4.91 -10.19 8.86
CA ILE A 137 6.29 -10.61 8.59
C ILE A 137 6.34 -12.05 8.08
N GLU A 138 5.68 -13.00 8.79
CA GLU A 138 5.64 -14.41 8.37
C GLU A 138 4.95 -14.60 7.02
N LEU A 139 3.84 -13.88 6.76
CA LEU A 139 3.13 -13.92 5.48
C LEU A 139 4.04 -13.54 4.31
N LEU A 140 4.82 -12.47 4.45
CA LEU A 140 5.75 -12.03 3.41
C LEU A 140 6.98 -12.94 3.33
N ALA A 141 7.50 -13.38 4.48
CA ALA A 141 8.61 -14.31 4.55
C ALA A 141 8.31 -15.63 3.83
N ASP A 142 7.11 -16.17 3.99
CA ASP A 142 6.69 -17.41 3.31
C ASP A 142 6.70 -17.27 1.78
N ARG A 143 6.43 -16.07 1.25
CA ARG A 143 6.42 -15.80 -0.20
C ARG A 143 7.82 -15.69 -0.82
N VAL A 144 8.83 -15.41 -0.01
CA VAL A 144 10.23 -15.31 -0.46
C VAL A 144 11.11 -16.43 0.08
N ARG A 145 10.58 -17.29 0.95
CA ARG A 145 11.32 -18.39 1.60
C ARG A 145 11.81 -19.41 0.60
N GLY A 146 13.07 -19.79 0.72
CA GLY A 146 13.68 -20.82 -0.12
C GLY A 146 14.00 -20.36 -1.55
N THR A 147 13.84 -19.07 -1.86
CA THR A 147 14.33 -18.53 -3.13
C THR A 147 15.85 -18.47 -3.16
N ASP A 148 16.44 -18.72 -4.32
CA ASP A 148 17.85 -18.50 -4.64
C ASP A 148 18.09 -17.17 -5.40
N ARG A 149 17.01 -16.42 -5.64
CA ARG A 149 17.04 -15.11 -6.31
C ARG A 149 17.48 -14.01 -5.36
N HIS A 150 18.00 -12.93 -5.92
CA HIS A 150 18.16 -11.68 -5.17
C HIS A 150 16.79 -11.07 -4.89
N VAL A 151 16.44 -10.87 -3.61
CA VAL A 151 15.16 -10.28 -3.22
C VAL A 151 15.30 -8.76 -3.13
N VAL A 152 14.44 -8.03 -3.84
CA VAL A 152 14.36 -6.58 -3.73
C VAL A 152 13.05 -6.22 -3.02
N PHE A 153 13.16 -5.69 -1.81
CA PHE A 153 12.02 -5.10 -1.12
C PHE A 153 11.72 -3.71 -1.69
N THR A 154 10.44 -3.39 -1.91
CA THR A 154 10.06 -2.09 -2.44
C THR A 154 8.93 -1.42 -1.67
N ALA A 155 8.87 -0.09 -1.79
CA ALA A 155 7.76 0.74 -1.32
C ALA A 155 7.64 2.00 -2.18
N HIS A 156 6.51 2.70 -2.06
CA HIS A 156 6.31 3.99 -2.72
C HIS A 156 7.36 5.00 -2.25
N SER A 157 8.00 5.70 -3.18
CA SER A 157 8.87 6.82 -2.85
C SER A 157 8.05 7.99 -2.30
N LEU A 158 8.65 8.79 -1.45
CA LEU A 158 8.10 10.02 -0.92
C LEU A 158 9.14 11.15 -1.06
N PRO A 159 8.71 12.43 -1.09
CA PRO A 159 9.64 13.55 -1.13
C PRO A 159 10.68 13.46 -0.01
N ALA A 160 11.97 13.54 -0.35
CA ALA A 160 13.08 13.34 0.60
C ALA A 160 13.06 14.33 1.79
N ARG A 161 12.34 15.46 1.65
CA ARG A 161 12.16 16.43 2.75
C ARG A 161 11.49 15.85 4.00
N ILE A 162 10.78 14.70 3.88
CA ILE A 162 10.16 14.06 5.05
C ILE A 162 11.21 13.63 6.08
N LEU A 163 12.39 13.23 5.64
CA LEU A 163 13.50 12.81 6.54
C LEU A 163 13.95 13.97 7.43
N ALA A 164 14.00 15.19 6.89
CA ALA A 164 14.34 16.38 7.68
C ALA A 164 13.31 16.69 8.76
N GLY A 165 12.06 16.24 8.58
CA GLY A 165 10.97 16.33 9.55
C GLY A 165 10.95 15.21 10.58
N GLY A 166 11.88 14.26 10.54
CA GLY A 166 11.91 13.10 11.43
C GLY A 166 10.80 12.07 11.15
N ASP A 167 10.28 12.02 9.91
CA ASP A 167 9.28 11.03 9.51
C ASP A 167 9.91 9.63 9.52
N PRO A 168 9.35 8.65 10.22
CA PRO A 168 9.96 7.34 10.41
C PRO A 168 9.83 6.39 9.21
N TYR A 169 9.20 6.83 8.13
CA TYR A 169 8.81 5.98 7.00
C TYR A 169 9.96 5.11 6.46
N HIS A 170 11.13 5.73 6.23
CA HIS A 170 12.30 5.00 5.73
C HIS A 170 12.75 3.93 6.72
N ASP A 171 12.88 4.29 8.00
CA ASP A 171 13.39 3.38 9.02
C ASP A 171 12.43 2.20 9.25
N GLU A 172 11.11 2.45 9.24
CA GLU A 172 10.09 1.40 9.36
C GLU A 172 10.14 0.42 8.18
N LEU A 173 10.34 0.91 6.95
CA LEU A 173 10.51 0.06 5.77
C LEU A 173 11.76 -0.80 5.85
N GLN A 174 12.89 -0.22 6.27
CA GLN A 174 14.14 -0.97 6.47
C GLN A 174 13.98 -2.03 7.55
N GLN A 175 13.31 -1.70 8.65
CA GLN A 175 13.06 -2.64 9.74
C GLN A 175 12.17 -3.81 9.29
N THR A 176 11.07 -3.54 8.59
CA THR A 176 10.19 -4.59 8.04
C THR A 176 10.96 -5.48 7.06
N SER A 177 11.77 -4.89 6.15
CA SER A 177 12.60 -5.64 5.21
C SER A 177 13.56 -6.59 5.93
N ALA A 178 14.25 -6.09 6.95
CA ALA A 178 15.19 -6.88 7.74
C ALA A 178 14.49 -8.04 8.47
N LEU A 179 13.32 -7.80 9.08
CA LEU A 179 12.54 -8.81 9.78
C LEU A 179 12.03 -9.91 8.82
N VAL A 180 11.54 -9.53 7.63
CA VAL A 180 11.12 -10.48 6.60
C VAL A 180 12.31 -11.31 6.11
N ALA A 181 13.45 -10.65 5.83
CA ALA A 181 14.67 -11.31 5.39
C ALA A 181 15.19 -12.30 6.43
N GLU A 182 15.21 -11.92 7.70
CA GLU A 182 15.60 -12.79 8.81
C GLU A 182 14.65 -13.99 8.94
N SER A 183 13.35 -13.76 8.95
CA SER A 183 12.34 -14.83 9.05
C SER A 183 12.40 -15.80 7.87
N ALA A 184 12.66 -15.31 6.66
CA ALA A 184 12.79 -16.14 5.46
C ALA A 184 14.18 -16.80 5.31
N GLY A 185 15.18 -16.37 6.09
CA GLY A 185 16.57 -16.82 5.99
C GLY A 185 17.28 -16.32 4.73
N LEU A 186 16.91 -15.14 4.21
CA LEU A 186 17.54 -14.56 3.04
C LEU A 186 18.96 -14.11 3.35
N ARG A 187 19.89 -14.40 2.43
CA ARG A 187 21.30 -14.00 2.53
C ARG A 187 21.65 -12.82 1.63
N ASP A 188 20.91 -12.67 0.55
CA ASP A 188 21.14 -11.65 -0.47
C ASP A 188 19.82 -10.93 -0.79
N TRP A 189 19.71 -9.70 -0.32
CA TRP A 189 18.56 -8.84 -0.52
C TRP A 189 18.95 -7.37 -0.50
N SER A 190 18.09 -6.54 -1.03
CA SER A 190 18.25 -5.09 -1.02
C SER A 190 16.89 -4.40 -0.94
N PHE A 191 16.91 -3.08 -0.82
CA PHE A 191 15.71 -2.25 -0.80
C PHE A 191 15.81 -1.14 -1.85
N SER A 192 14.68 -0.84 -2.50
CA SER A 192 14.54 0.30 -3.40
C SER A 192 13.17 0.93 -3.27
N TYR A 193 12.99 2.10 -3.89
CA TYR A 193 11.71 2.77 -3.98
C TYR A 193 11.14 2.66 -5.40
N GLN A 194 9.83 2.90 -5.53
CA GLN A 194 9.10 2.97 -6.79
C GLN A 194 8.16 4.16 -6.81
N SER A 195 7.56 4.46 -7.96
CA SER A 195 6.46 5.43 -8.09
C SER A 195 6.85 6.88 -7.75
N GLU A 196 8.09 7.28 -8.01
CA GLU A 196 8.49 8.68 -7.88
C GLU A 196 7.65 9.58 -8.78
N SER A 197 7.17 10.70 -8.24
CA SER A 197 6.42 11.67 -9.02
C SER A 197 7.32 12.80 -9.53
N PRO A 198 7.21 13.25 -10.80
CA PRO A 198 8.05 14.29 -11.39
C PRO A 198 7.66 15.69 -10.88
N THR A 199 7.88 15.94 -9.59
CA THR A 199 7.53 17.21 -8.92
C THR A 199 8.64 18.25 -8.96
N GLY A 200 9.86 17.84 -9.41
CA GLY A 200 11.05 18.69 -9.45
C GLY A 200 11.73 18.86 -8.08
N GLU A 201 11.27 18.19 -7.05
CA GLU A 201 11.97 18.06 -5.76
C GLU A 201 12.59 16.66 -5.63
N PRO A 202 13.65 16.48 -4.81
CA PRO A 202 14.23 15.16 -4.56
C PRO A 202 13.24 14.23 -3.85
N TRP A 203 13.22 12.96 -4.27
CA TRP A 203 12.47 11.87 -3.67
C TRP A 203 13.39 10.86 -3.00
N LEU A 204 12.84 9.97 -2.21
CA LEU A 204 13.59 8.88 -1.58
C LEU A 204 14.04 7.89 -2.66
N GLY A 205 15.29 7.47 -2.57
CA GLY A 205 15.93 6.55 -3.53
C GLY A 205 16.70 5.41 -2.83
N PRO A 206 17.29 4.50 -3.62
CA PRO A 206 17.29 4.50 -5.08
C PRO A 206 15.91 4.13 -5.68
N ASP A 207 15.63 4.62 -6.89
CA ASP A 207 14.50 4.14 -7.68
C ASP A 207 14.73 2.71 -8.17
N ILE A 208 13.66 1.92 -8.35
CA ILE A 208 13.76 0.51 -8.75
C ILE A 208 14.44 0.34 -10.12
N LEU A 209 14.20 1.23 -11.08
CA LEU A 209 14.77 1.12 -12.42
C LEU A 209 16.29 1.32 -12.39
N ASP A 210 16.79 2.28 -11.62
CA ASP A 210 18.21 2.51 -11.41
C ASP A 210 18.83 1.36 -10.62
N HIS A 211 18.12 0.90 -9.58
CA HIS A 211 18.59 -0.19 -8.72
C HIS A 211 18.76 -1.51 -9.49
N LEU A 212 17.88 -1.82 -10.44
CA LEU A 212 18.04 -2.97 -11.34
C LEU A 212 19.31 -2.87 -12.18
N GLY A 213 19.67 -1.65 -12.65
CA GLY A 213 20.94 -1.39 -13.32
C GLY A 213 22.16 -1.71 -12.45
N ASP A 214 22.13 -1.27 -11.20
CA ASP A 214 23.19 -1.52 -10.23
C ASP A 214 23.32 -3.01 -9.89
N LEU A 215 22.22 -3.72 -9.73
CA LEU A 215 22.20 -5.17 -9.52
C LEU A 215 22.78 -5.92 -10.72
N HIS A 216 22.39 -5.52 -11.94
CA HIS A 216 22.97 -6.08 -13.17
C HIS A 216 24.50 -5.89 -13.22
N ALA A 217 24.99 -4.70 -12.92
CA ALA A 217 26.43 -4.39 -12.88
C ALA A 217 27.19 -5.22 -11.84
N ARG A 218 26.54 -5.59 -10.74
CA ARG A 218 27.06 -6.50 -9.70
C ARG A 218 27.01 -7.98 -10.09
N GLY A 219 26.44 -8.32 -11.25
CA GLY A 219 26.36 -9.69 -11.75
C GLY A 219 25.08 -10.45 -11.36
N VAL A 220 24.10 -9.80 -10.71
CA VAL A 220 22.78 -10.39 -10.47
C VAL A 220 22.09 -10.63 -11.80
N ARG A 221 21.34 -11.75 -11.92
CA ARG A 221 20.62 -12.10 -13.14
C ARG A 221 19.17 -12.48 -12.89
N ASP A 222 18.79 -12.67 -11.64
CA ASP A 222 17.47 -13.16 -11.25
C ASP A 222 17.00 -12.42 -9.99
N VAL A 223 15.92 -11.70 -10.12
CA VAL A 223 15.36 -10.80 -9.11
C VAL A 223 13.94 -11.21 -8.76
N LEU A 224 13.63 -11.24 -7.47
CA LEU A 224 12.27 -11.38 -6.93
C LEU A 224 11.91 -10.10 -6.16
N VAL A 225 10.92 -9.36 -6.65
CA VAL A 225 10.44 -8.15 -6.00
C VAL A 225 9.42 -8.48 -4.92
N CYS A 226 9.59 -7.92 -3.73
CA CYS A 226 8.66 -8.01 -2.62
C CYS A 226 8.20 -6.60 -2.20
N PRO A 227 7.04 -6.12 -2.70
CA PRO A 227 6.55 -4.77 -2.42
C PRO A 227 5.98 -4.66 -1.00
N ILE A 228 6.83 -4.52 0.01
CA ILE A 228 6.44 -4.50 1.44
C ILE A 228 5.64 -3.26 1.84
N GLY A 229 5.75 -2.17 1.09
CA GLY A 229 5.00 -0.94 1.35
C GLY A 229 3.53 -1.00 0.94
N PHE A 230 3.11 -2.09 0.29
CA PHE A 230 1.77 -2.28 -0.25
C PHE A 230 1.18 -3.62 0.17
N VAL A 231 -0.14 -3.71 0.15
CA VAL A 231 -0.83 -4.94 0.55
C VAL A 231 -1.83 -5.45 -0.50
N ALA A 232 -2.02 -4.72 -1.60
CA ALA A 232 -2.98 -5.09 -2.64
C ALA A 232 -2.47 -4.74 -4.03
N ASP A 233 -2.91 -5.50 -5.02
CA ASP A 233 -2.71 -5.16 -6.43
C ASP A 233 -3.45 -3.86 -6.77
N HIS A 234 -2.74 -2.95 -7.41
CA HIS A 234 -3.24 -1.66 -7.89
C HIS A 234 -2.33 -1.12 -8.99
N ILE A 235 -2.61 0.08 -9.49
CA ILE A 235 -1.90 0.62 -10.64
C ILE A 235 -0.39 0.73 -10.43
N GLU A 236 0.08 1.18 -9.25
CA GLU A 236 1.52 1.35 -8.98
C GLU A 236 2.26 0.01 -8.84
N ILE A 237 1.58 -1.08 -8.48
CA ILE A 237 2.16 -2.42 -8.52
C ILE A 237 2.18 -2.95 -9.96
N ARG A 238 1.04 -2.87 -10.65
CA ARG A 238 0.92 -3.45 -12.00
C ARG A 238 1.67 -2.65 -13.06
N TRP A 239 1.74 -1.34 -12.91
CA TRP A 239 2.45 -0.50 -13.86
C TRP A 239 3.94 -0.42 -13.52
N ASP A 240 4.28 0.09 -12.34
CA ASP A 240 5.67 0.43 -12.03
C ASP A 240 6.54 -0.82 -11.84
N ILE A 241 5.96 -1.94 -11.34
CA ILE A 241 6.71 -3.20 -11.14
C ILE A 241 6.51 -4.17 -12.32
N ASP A 242 5.24 -4.50 -12.68
CA ASP A 242 5.02 -5.57 -13.66
C ASP A 242 5.36 -5.10 -15.08
N ILE A 243 5.20 -3.80 -15.40
CA ILE A 243 5.52 -3.26 -16.74
C ILE A 243 6.84 -2.51 -16.74
N GLU A 244 6.97 -1.35 -16.10
CA GLU A 244 8.17 -0.50 -16.21
C GLU A 244 9.43 -1.20 -15.70
N ALA A 245 9.39 -1.81 -14.50
CA ALA A 245 10.54 -2.57 -13.99
C ALA A 245 10.77 -3.88 -14.77
N GLY A 246 9.69 -4.52 -15.28
CA GLY A 246 9.78 -5.67 -16.17
C GLY A 246 10.50 -5.35 -17.48
N GLU A 247 10.08 -4.28 -18.17
CA GLU A 247 10.74 -3.80 -19.39
C GLU A 247 12.21 -3.43 -19.14
N ARG A 248 12.47 -2.77 -18.02
CA ARG A 248 13.85 -2.45 -17.62
C ARG A 248 14.69 -3.70 -17.36
N ALA A 249 14.12 -4.71 -16.74
CA ALA A 249 14.79 -5.98 -16.52
C ALA A 249 15.11 -6.69 -17.85
N ASP A 250 14.15 -6.70 -18.77
CA ASP A 250 14.34 -7.28 -20.12
C ASP A 250 15.48 -6.59 -20.89
N GLU A 251 15.54 -5.25 -20.86
CA GLU A 251 16.63 -4.47 -21.47
C GLU A 251 18.01 -4.85 -20.90
N LEU A 252 18.06 -5.17 -19.61
CA LEU A 252 19.28 -5.55 -18.90
C LEU A 252 19.59 -7.05 -19.03
N GLY A 253 18.66 -7.87 -19.56
CA GLY A 253 18.77 -9.32 -19.57
C GLY A 253 18.68 -9.94 -18.18
N LEU A 254 17.90 -9.31 -17.28
CA LEU A 254 17.53 -9.84 -15.97
C LEU A 254 16.23 -10.61 -16.07
N ARG A 255 16.07 -11.67 -15.27
CA ARG A 255 14.76 -12.22 -14.96
C ARG A 255 14.18 -11.48 -13.76
N LEU A 256 12.99 -10.93 -13.90
CA LEU A 256 12.27 -10.24 -12.82
C LEU A 256 10.89 -10.85 -12.66
N ASP A 257 10.58 -11.27 -11.44
CA ASP A 257 9.24 -11.61 -11.00
C ASP A 257 8.94 -10.87 -9.69
N ARG A 258 7.69 -10.78 -9.29
CA ARG A 258 7.30 -10.32 -7.96
C ARG A 258 6.47 -11.36 -7.21
N ILE A 259 6.42 -11.25 -5.91
CA ILE A 259 5.52 -12.05 -5.08
C ILE A 259 4.05 -11.69 -5.40
N GLU A 260 3.14 -12.61 -5.12
CA GLU A 260 1.72 -12.28 -5.05
C GLU A 260 1.46 -11.30 -3.91
N MET A 261 0.60 -10.28 -4.16
CA MET A 261 0.25 -9.33 -3.11
C MET A 261 -0.67 -9.98 -2.08
N PRO A 262 -0.65 -9.50 -0.80
CA PRO A 262 -1.56 -10.01 0.24
C PRO A 262 -3.03 -10.01 -0.18
N ASN A 263 -3.49 -8.96 -0.83
CA ASN A 263 -4.88 -8.82 -1.30
C ASN A 263 -5.89 -9.15 -0.19
N ASP A 264 -6.82 -10.06 -0.45
CA ASP A 264 -7.82 -10.58 0.48
C ASP A 264 -7.46 -11.96 1.07
N ASP A 265 -6.15 -12.33 1.03
CA ASP A 265 -5.66 -13.60 1.58
C ASP A 265 -6.15 -13.79 3.02
N THR A 266 -6.66 -14.98 3.29
CA THR A 266 -7.20 -15.33 4.63
C THR A 266 -6.17 -15.14 5.76
N ALA A 267 -4.88 -15.42 5.50
CA ALA A 267 -3.82 -15.20 6.47
C ALA A 267 -3.64 -13.71 6.74
N PHE A 268 -3.68 -12.87 5.69
CA PHE A 268 -3.62 -11.42 5.82
C PHE A 268 -4.82 -10.86 6.59
N VAL A 269 -6.04 -11.31 6.28
CA VAL A 269 -7.26 -10.91 7.02
C VAL A 269 -7.14 -11.24 8.51
N ARG A 270 -6.58 -12.41 8.87
CA ARG A 270 -6.34 -12.78 10.28
C ARG A 270 -5.34 -11.85 10.97
N VAL A 271 -4.30 -11.40 10.26
CA VAL A 271 -3.36 -10.37 10.78
C VAL A 271 -4.12 -9.10 11.13
N LEU A 272 -4.91 -8.57 10.19
CA LEU A 272 -5.71 -7.35 10.39
C LEU A 272 -6.69 -7.51 11.56
N ALA A 273 -7.38 -8.65 11.64
CA ALA A 273 -8.30 -8.96 12.74
C ALA A 273 -7.59 -9.00 14.10
N GLY A 274 -6.41 -9.59 14.15
CA GLY A 274 -5.58 -9.62 15.37
C GLY A 274 -5.19 -8.21 15.85
N ILE A 275 -4.83 -7.32 14.92
CA ILE A 275 -4.53 -5.92 15.21
C ILE A 275 -5.76 -5.21 15.79
N VAL A 276 -6.92 -5.34 15.13
CA VAL A 276 -8.16 -4.70 15.57
C VAL A 276 -8.58 -5.20 16.96
N ARG A 277 -8.57 -6.52 17.18
CA ARG A 277 -8.92 -7.12 18.49
C ARG A 277 -8.05 -6.58 19.61
N ARG A 278 -6.75 -6.46 19.38
CA ARG A 278 -5.80 -5.93 20.37
C ARG A 278 -6.05 -4.46 20.68
N VAL A 279 -6.27 -3.63 19.66
CA VAL A 279 -6.49 -2.18 19.83
C VAL A 279 -7.85 -1.89 20.46
N ALA A 280 -8.89 -2.60 20.04
CA ALA A 280 -10.25 -2.42 20.54
C ALA A 280 -10.53 -3.23 21.83
N GLN A 281 -9.58 -4.05 22.29
CA GLN A 281 -9.75 -4.97 23.44
C GLN A 281 -10.97 -5.92 23.28
N VAL A 282 -11.25 -6.31 22.04
CA VAL A 282 -12.34 -7.26 21.72
C VAL A 282 -11.83 -8.68 21.93
N PRO A 283 -12.57 -9.51 22.71
CA PRO A 283 -12.19 -10.92 22.90
C PRO A 283 -12.09 -11.67 21.57
N SER A 284 -11.15 -12.64 21.52
CA SER A 284 -11.15 -13.61 20.42
C SER A 284 -12.44 -14.43 20.47
N ASN A 285 -13.13 -14.59 19.35
CA ASN A 285 -14.21 -15.56 19.25
C ASN A 285 -13.63 -16.96 19.50
N PRO A 286 -14.29 -17.81 20.32
CA PRO A 286 -13.83 -19.16 20.64
C PRO A 286 -13.76 -20.09 19.42
#